data_d1c874f7fa9341860a9c4b8e0433b3e3
#
_entry.id   d1c874f7fa9341860a9c4b8e0433b3e3
#
_cell.length_a   1.000
_cell.length_b   1.000
_cell.length_c   1.000
_cell.angle_alpha   90.00
_cell.angle_beta   90.00
_cell.angle_gamma   90.00
#
_symmetry.space_group_name_H-M   'P 1'
#
loop_
_entity.id
_entity.type
_entity.pdbx_description
1 polymer ?
#
loop_
_entity_poly.entity_id
_entity_poly.type
_entity_poly.pdbx_seq_one_letter_code
_entity_poly.pdbx_strand_id
1 'polypeptide(L)'
;MRSIKPGGLLCDGICSNTPGDRYTLPARDLVSSEVEMVAELNMLEGMVIMATCDKVVPGMLMGAFRVNIPTTMLTGGYMAAGCYEDRMLTLTHTKQAYAAYVEGDMSREEYKAIVRHACPTPGACPFMGTANTMCAMAEILGFSPHGNASVRSQSEKWHQMAREAARKVVEAVKEEKRPSDFVTQKSLENVVRYMMATGGSTNSLLHIPALARQMGFDITPETFDAISREVPLISTIYPNHPVYTMEEFDRAGGLGAVVKEMVKAGKIDADADGMFGTIRQKAELAENMDTDVIHPVAEPISEQGG
;
A
#
# COMPACT_ATOMS: atom_id res chain seq x y z
N MET A 1 17.09 10.56 18.24
CA MET A 1 16.00 10.41 17.27
C MET A 1 15.33 11.77 17.11
N ARG A 2 15.21 12.29 15.90
CA ARG A 2 14.49 13.55 15.59
C ARG A 2 13.23 13.19 14.84
N SER A 3 12.10 13.77 15.20
CA SER A 3 10.85 13.65 14.43
C SER A 3 10.72 14.86 13.52
N ILE A 4 10.62 14.62 12.23
CA ILE A 4 10.47 15.65 11.20
C ILE A 4 9.18 15.33 10.45
N LYS A 5 8.32 16.34 10.32
CA LYS A 5 7.06 16.20 9.57
C LYS A 5 7.25 16.89 8.23
N PRO A 6 7.26 16.14 7.12
CA PRO A 6 7.15 16.74 5.80
C PRO A 6 5.84 17.51 5.67
N GLY A 7 5.78 18.48 4.78
CA GLY A 7 4.60 19.32 4.54
C GLY A 7 3.34 18.50 4.33
N GLY A 8 2.23 18.99 4.83
CA GLY A 8 0.97 18.26 4.86
C GLY A 8 0.39 18.02 3.47
N LEU A 9 0.44 16.80 2.99
CA LEU A 9 -0.36 16.37 1.85
C LEU A 9 -1.74 15.93 2.31
N LEU A 10 -2.75 16.37 1.58
CA LEU A 10 -4.12 15.96 1.81
C LEU A 10 -4.43 14.66 1.05
N CYS A 11 -5.38 13.91 1.57
CA CYS A 11 -5.95 12.76 0.89
C CYS A 11 -6.64 13.19 -0.42
N ASP A 12 -6.35 12.50 -1.53
CA ASP A 12 -6.98 12.72 -2.84
C ASP A 12 -8.52 12.68 -2.75
N GLY A 13 -9.06 11.80 -1.90
CA GLY A 13 -10.50 11.72 -1.67
C GLY A 13 -11.10 13.01 -1.10
N ILE A 14 -10.34 13.80 -0.35
CA ILE A 14 -10.76 15.10 0.18
C ILE A 14 -10.63 16.19 -0.89
N CYS A 15 -9.57 16.11 -1.72
CA CYS A 15 -9.29 17.10 -2.76
C CYS A 15 -10.13 16.92 -4.03
N SER A 16 -10.70 15.73 -4.27
CA SER A 16 -11.48 15.42 -5.47
C SER A 16 -12.59 16.44 -5.72
N ASN A 17 -12.71 16.84 -6.98
CA ASN A 17 -13.67 17.86 -7.45
C ASN A 17 -13.45 19.28 -6.86
N THR A 18 -12.27 19.55 -6.28
CA THR A 18 -11.87 20.88 -5.86
C THR A 18 -10.71 21.40 -6.73
N PRO A 19 -10.39 22.70 -6.72
CA PRO A 19 -9.19 23.22 -7.39
C PRO A 19 -7.88 22.58 -6.92
N GLY A 20 -7.87 21.93 -5.74
CA GLY A 20 -6.72 21.22 -5.19
C GLY A 20 -6.41 19.89 -5.89
N ASP A 21 -7.39 19.28 -6.58
CA ASP A 21 -7.25 17.98 -7.22
C ASP A 21 -6.09 17.92 -8.23
N ARG A 22 -5.90 18.96 -9.00
CA ARG A 22 -4.79 19.11 -9.97
C ARG A 22 -3.38 19.06 -9.37
N TYR A 23 -3.25 19.20 -8.05
CA TYR A 23 -1.97 19.20 -7.35
C TYR A 23 -1.65 17.83 -6.71
N THR A 24 -2.58 16.89 -6.71
CA THR A 24 -2.40 15.62 -6.00
C THR A 24 -1.25 14.79 -6.55
N LEU A 25 -1.10 14.68 -7.87
CA LEU A 25 0.02 13.96 -8.48
C LEU A 25 1.35 14.73 -8.39
N PRO A 26 1.43 16.05 -8.70
CA PRO A 26 2.65 16.82 -8.48
C PRO A 26 3.14 16.81 -7.01
N ALA A 27 2.23 16.70 -6.05
CA ALA A 27 2.56 16.61 -4.63
C ALA A 27 3.40 15.36 -4.29
N ARG A 28 3.27 14.26 -5.04
CA ARG A 28 4.14 13.08 -4.90
C ARG A 28 5.62 13.46 -5.09
N ASP A 29 5.92 14.22 -6.14
CA ASP A 29 7.29 14.59 -6.48
C ASP A 29 7.83 15.65 -5.49
N LEU A 30 6.95 16.53 -5.00
CA LEU A 30 7.30 17.47 -3.94
C LEU A 30 7.71 16.75 -2.65
N VAL A 31 6.91 15.75 -2.21
CA VAL A 31 7.24 14.94 -1.03
C VAL A 31 8.57 14.20 -1.20
N SER A 32 8.85 13.68 -2.38
CA SER A 32 10.12 12.99 -2.60
C SER A 32 11.32 13.93 -2.45
N SER A 33 11.21 15.16 -2.95
CA SER A 33 12.26 16.19 -2.77
C SER A 33 12.37 16.66 -1.32
N GLU A 34 11.25 16.72 -0.61
CA GLU A 34 11.22 17.11 0.80
C GLU A 34 11.93 16.06 1.69
N VAL A 35 11.70 14.75 1.45
CA VAL A 35 12.40 13.66 2.13
C VAL A 35 13.90 13.75 1.88
N GLU A 36 14.31 13.94 0.64
CA GLU A 36 15.71 14.11 0.24
C GLU A 36 16.36 15.30 0.98
N MET A 37 15.77 16.49 0.88
CA MET A 37 16.29 17.69 1.56
C MET A 37 16.39 17.51 3.08
N VAL A 38 15.37 16.91 3.70
CA VAL A 38 15.36 16.69 5.15
C VAL A 38 16.44 15.74 5.58
N ALA A 39 16.64 14.65 4.85
CA ALA A 39 17.67 13.68 5.16
C ALA A 39 19.09 14.29 5.05
N GLU A 40 19.36 14.97 3.95
CA GLU A 40 20.66 15.62 3.68
C GLU A 40 20.95 16.76 4.66
N LEU A 41 20.02 17.69 4.86
CA LEU A 41 20.19 18.83 5.77
C LEU A 41 20.43 18.42 7.23
N ASN A 42 19.88 17.28 7.64
CA ASN A 42 20.04 16.77 9.00
C ASN A 42 21.13 15.70 9.10
N MET A 43 21.82 15.39 8.00
CA MET A 43 22.88 14.37 7.96
C MET A 43 22.42 13.05 8.60
N LEU A 44 21.24 12.54 8.14
CA LEU A 44 20.69 11.32 8.71
C LEU A 44 21.49 10.10 8.24
N GLU A 45 21.83 9.22 9.18
CA GLU A 45 22.49 7.94 8.89
C GLU A 45 21.46 6.83 8.57
N GLY A 46 20.20 7.03 8.96
CA GLY A 46 19.08 6.15 8.67
C GLY A 46 17.76 6.80 9.03
N MET A 47 16.66 6.30 8.49
CA MET A 47 15.33 6.87 8.73
C MET A 47 14.23 5.83 8.81
N VAL A 48 13.22 6.11 9.65
CA VAL A 48 11.92 5.46 9.60
C VAL A 48 10.95 6.41 8.95
N ILE A 49 10.38 6.01 7.84
CA ILE A 49 9.34 6.77 7.15
C ILE A 49 7.98 6.29 7.63
N MET A 50 7.11 7.22 8.02
CA MET A 50 5.71 6.92 8.32
C MET A 50 4.83 7.56 7.25
N ALA A 51 4.18 6.75 6.46
CA ALA A 51 3.38 7.19 5.31
C ALA A 51 2.05 6.46 5.21
N THR A 52 1.05 7.19 4.79
CA THR A 52 -0.28 6.65 4.46
C THR A 52 -0.82 7.43 3.27
N CYS A 53 -1.71 6.83 2.50
CA CYS A 53 -2.33 7.46 1.34
C CYS A 53 -1.54 7.35 0.03
N ASP A 54 -2.25 7.56 -1.08
CA ASP A 54 -1.88 7.07 -2.39
C ASP A 54 -0.69 7.77 -3.05
N LYS A 55 -0.47 9.07 -2.80
CA LYS A 55 0.68 9.82 -3.33
C LYS A 55 1.83 9.92 -2.32
N VAL A 56 1.52 9.82 -1.02
CA VAL A 56 2.51 10.01 0.05
C VAL A 56 3.45 8.82 0.14
N VAL A 57 2.91 7.58 0.10
CA VAL A 57 3.73 6.36 0.18
C VAL A 57 4.75 6.30 -0.97
N PRO A 58 4.34 6.37 -2.26
CA PRO A 58 5.32 6.34 -3.35
C PRO A 58 6.25 7.55 -3.35
N GLY A 59 5.76 8.75 -3.01
CA GLY A 59 6.59 9.95 -2.92
C GLY A 59 7.72 9.82 -1.90
N MET A 60 7.40 9.32 -0.70
CA MET A 60 8.41 9.11 0.34
C MET A 60 9.40 8.00 -0.02
N LEU A 61 8.96 6.90 -0.67
CA LEU A 61 9.87 5.88 -1.16
C LEU A 61 10.79 6.41 -2.27
N MET A 62 10.28 7.26 -3.18
CA MET A 62 11.12 7.92 -4.19
C MET A 62 12.23 8.76 -3.53
N GLY A 63 11.90 9.52 -2.47
CA GLY A 63 12.90 10.25 -1.70
C GLY A 63 13.90 9.33 -0.99
N ALA A 64 13.44 8.23 -0.40
CA ALA A 64 14.29 7.23 0.22
C ALA A 64 15.28 6.59 -0.78
N PHE A 65 14.83 6.34 -2.00
CA PHE A 65 15.67 5.81 -3.06
C PHE A 65 16.77 6.78 -3.48
N ARG A 66 16.44 8.08 -3.59
CA ARG A 66 17.42 9.13 -3.93
C ARG A 66 18.50 9.27 -2.88
N VAL A 67 18.10 9.32 -1.61
CA VAL A 67 19.05 9.46 -0.48
C VAL A 67 19.88 8.19 -0.29
N ASN A 68 19.28 7.03 -0.52
CA ASN A 68 19.92 5.71 -0.43
C ASN A 68 20.65 5.45 0.91
N ILE A 69 20.03 5.81 2.02
CA ILE A 69 20.48 5.44 3.37
C ILE A 69 19.59 4.33 3.96
N PRO A 70 20.04 3.60 4.98
CA PRO A 70 19.23 2.61 5.68
C PRO A 70 17.85 3.15 6.03
N THR A 71 16.80 2.53 5.48
CA THR A 71 15.44 3.05 5.57
C THR A 71 14.44 1.94 5.82
N THR A 72 13.58 2.11 6.82
CA THR A 72 12.36 1.31 7.00
C THR A 72 11.14 2.17 6.81
N MET A 73 10.01 1.56 6.42
CA MET A 73 8.73 2.25 6.30
C MET A 73 7.68 1.60 7.19
N LEU A 74 6.93 2.42 7.91
CA LEU A 74 5.72 2.01 8.60
C LEU A 74 4.53 2.63 7.87
N THR A 75 3.74 1.81 7.21
CA THR A 75 2.49 2.29 6.61
C THR A 75 1.41 2.44 7.67
N GLY A 76 0.45 3.32 7.45
CA GLY A 76 -0.51 3.70 8.47
C GLY A 76 -1.55 2.63 8.85
N GLY A 77 -1.61 1.53 8.09
CA GLY A 77 -2.67 0.55 8.23
C GLY A 77 -4.01 1.01 7.65
N TYR A 78 -4.99 0.10 7.54
CA TYR A 78 -6.31 0.44 7.03
C TYR A 78 -7.23 0.96 8.15
N MET A 79 -8.18 1.86 7.81
CA MET A 79 -9.25 2.29 8.70
C MET A 79 -10.37 1.25 8.74
N ALA A 80 -11.18 1.23 9.81
CA ALA A 80 -12.40 0.45 9.82
C ALA A 80 -13.37 0.97 8.74
N ALA A 81 -14.12 0.07 8.12
CA ALA A 81 -15.27 0.47 7.33
C ALA A 81 -16.33 1.10 8.25
N GLY A 82 -17.04 2.08 7.71
CA GLY A 82 -18.17 2.68 8.39
C GLY A 82 -19.42 1.81 8.31
N CYS A 83 -20.44 2.16 9.09
CA CYS A 83 -21.75 1.52 9.03
C CYS A 83 -22.85 2.55 9.25
N TYR A 84 -23.89 2.50 8.45
CA TYR A 84 -25.12 3.29 8.63
C TYR A 84 -26.33 2.47 8.15
N GLU A 85 -27.30 2.26 9.02
CA GLU A 85 -28.50 1.43 8.74
C GLU A 85 -28.14 0.05 8.17
N ASP A 86 -27.23 -0.66 8.83
CA ASP A 86 -26.71 -1.99 8.45
C ASP A 86 -26.01 -2.05 7.08
N ARG A 87 -25.72 -0.89 6.47
CA ARG A 87 -24.95 -0.79 5.22
C ARG A 87 -23.50 -0.45 5.51
N MET A 88 -22.58 -1.22 4.94
CA MET A 88 -21.15 -0.92 4.98
C MET A 88 -20.88 0.39 4.23
N LEU A 89 -20.08 1.26 4.82
CA LEU A 89 -19.71 2.55 4.26
C LEU A 89 -18.19 2.69 4.08
N THR A 90 -17.84 3.35 3.00
CA THR A 90 -16.46 3.79 2.72
C THR A 90 -16.49 5.23 2.20
N LEU A 91 -15.33 5.83 1.97
CA LEU A 91 -15.22 7.15 1.34
C LEU A 91 -15.96 7.21 -0.03
N THR A 92 -15.97 6.11 -0.80
CA THR A 92 -16.69 6.05 -2.08
C THR A 92 -18.19 6.31 -1.92
N HIS A 93 -18.78 5.75 -0.87
CA HIS A 93 -20.21 5.95 -0.57
C HIS A 93 -20.54 7.42 -0.25
N THR A 94 -19.61 8.18 0.33
CA THR A 94 -19.84 9.63 0.58
C THR A 94 -19.92 10.42 -0.73
N LYS A 95 -19.16 10.01 -1.75
CA LYS A 95 -19.21 10.64 -3.08
C LYS A 95 -20.52 10.30 -3.82
N GLN A 96 -20.94 9.05 -3.74
CA GLN A 96 -22.22 8.60 -4.29
C GLN A 96 -23.39 9.32 -3.61
N ALA A 97 -23.36 9.42 -2.27
CA ALA A 97 -24.35 10.15 -1.50
C ALA A 97 -24.38 11.65 -1.84
N TYR A 98 -23.22 12.26 -2.11
CA TYR A 98 -23.15 13.65 -2.55
C TYR A 98 -23.83 13.84 -3.93
N ALA A 99 -23.60 12.95 -4.87
CA ALA A 99 -24.24 13.00 -6.18
C ALA A 99 -25.76 12.90 -6.03
N ALA A 100 -26.26 11.89 -5.31
CA ALA A 100 -27.69 11.71 -5.04
C ALA A 100 -28.33 12.92 -4.33
N TYR A 101 -27.59 13.54 -3.38
CA TYR A 101 -28.04 14.76 -2.72
C TYR A 101 -28.16 15.95 -3.70
N VAL A 102 -27.20 16.13 -4.59
CA VAL A 102 -27.22 17.22 -5.59
C VAL A 102 -28.32 17.01 -6.62
N GLU A 103 -28.59 15.76 -7.00
CA GLU A 103 -29.67 15.37 -7.93
C GLU A 103 -31.08 15.46 -7.31
N GLY A 104 -31.13 15.58 -5.96
CA GLY A 104 -32.40 15.67 -5.23
C GLY A 104 -32.99 14.32 -4.80
N ASP A 105 -32.27 13.24 -5.04
CA ASP A 105 -32.68 11.86 -4.70
C ASP A 105 -32.40 11.47 -3.26
N MET A 106 -31.67 12.33 -2.51
CA MET A 106 -31.30 12.11 -1.12
C MET A 106 -31.52 13.36 -0.28
N SER A 107 -32.03 13.19 0.97
CA SER A 107 -32.16 14.30 1.89
C SER A 107 -30.80 14.78 2.41
N ARG A 108 -30.75 16.06 2.84
CA ARG A 108 -29.55 16.62 3.45
C ARG A 108 -29.17 15.91 4.76
N GLU A 109 -30.15 15.48 5.50
CA GLU A 109 -29.99 14.77 6.77
C GLU A 109 -29.35 13.39 6.56
N GLU A 110 -29.83 12.63 5.60
CA GLU A 110 -29.27 11.33 5.21
C GLU A 110 -27.84 11.47 4.67
N TYR A 111 -27.60 12.40 3.74
CA TYR A 111 -26.26 12.70 3.25
C TYR A 111 -25.27 12.98 4.40
N LYS A 112 -25.66 13.85 5.36
CA LYS A 112 -24.81 14.15 6.52
C LYS A 112 -24.57 12.92 7.41
N ALA A 113 -25.59 12.06 7.56
CA ALA A 113 -25.46 10.84 8.34
C ALA A 113 -24.41 9.89 7.69
N ILE A 114 -24.51 9.68 6.37
CA ILE A 114 -23.53 8.86 5.62
C ILE A 114 -22.12 9.43 5.79
N VAL A 115 -21.93 10.74 5.58
CA VAL A 115 -20.62 11.38 5.72
C VAL A 115 -20.02 11.20 7.12
N ARG A 116 -20.83 11.30 8.18
CA ARG A 116 -20.36 11.14 9.56
C ARG A 116 -19.93 9.71 9.89
N HIS A 117 -20.54 8.71 9.26
CA HIS A 117 -20.31 7.31 9.59
C HIS A 117 -19.33 6.61 8.66
N ALA A 118 -18.99 7.21 7.51
CA ALA A 118 -18.20 6.53 6.47
C ALA A 118 -16.73 6.27 6.83
N CYS A 119 -16.11 7.13 7.67
CA CYS A 119 -14.68 7.04 8.00
C CYS A 119 -14.49 7.13 9.54
N PRO A 120 -14.82 6.07 10.29
CA PRO A 120 -14.91 6.13 11.75
C PRO A 120 -13.55 6.12 12.46
N THR A 121 -12.47 5.70 11.80
CA THR A 121 -11.13 5.59 12.41
C THR A 121 -10.07 6.18 11.48
N PRO A 122 -8.85 6.52 11.97
CA PRO A 122 -7.73 6.87 11.11
C PRO A 122 -7.24 5.66 10.32
N GLY A 123 -6.46 5.92 9.25
CA GLY A 123 -5.86 4.89 8.40
C GLY A 123 -6.06 5.14 6.91
N ALA A 124 -5.55 4.26 6.08
CA ALA A 124 -5.87 4.19 4.66
C ALA A 124 -7.34 3.78 4.47
N CYS A 125 -7.93 4.09 3.34
CA CYS A 125 -9.31 3.68 3.03
C CYS A 125 -9.48 2.16 3.23
N PRO A 126 -10.66 1.68 3.72
CA PRO A 126 -10.86 0.27 4.05
C PRO A 126 -11.11 -0.62 2.82
N PHE A 127 -10.50 -0.28 1.67
CA PHE A 127 -10.67 -0.96 0.39
C PHE A 127 -9.35 -0.98 -0.39
N MET A 128 -9.23 -1.84 -1.41
CA MET A 128 -8.04 -1.98 -2.24
C MET A 128 -7.98 -0.86 -3.29
N GLY A 129 -7.85 0.38 -2.81
CA GLY A 129 -7.51 1.52 -3.64
C GLY A 129 -6.00 1.74 -3.69
N THR A 130 -5.58 2.88 -4.27
CA THR A 130 -4.15 3.19 -4.45
C THR A 130 -3.40 3.25 -3.12
N ALA A 131 -4.02 3.72 -2.04
CA ALA A 131 -3.38 3.79 -0.73
C ALA A 131 -2.89 2.41 -0.26
N ASN A 132 -3.77 1.40 -0.21
CA ASN A 132 -3.39 0.06 0.23
C ASN A 132 -2.52 -0.68 -0.79
N THR A 133 -2.71 -0.44 -2.09
CA THR A 133 -1.81 -0.95 -3.13
C THR A 133 -0.38 -0.43 -2.94
N MET A 134 -0.21 0.86 -2.62
CA MET A 134 1.12 1.42 -2.35
C MET A 134 1.69 0.97 -1.00
N CYS A 135 0.86 0.75 0.02
CA CYS A 135 1.29 0.12 1.26
C CYS A 135 1.81 -1.32 1.02
N ALA A 136 1.11 -2.09 0.19
CA ALA A 136 1.55 -3.42 -0.22
C ALA A 136 2.88 -3.37 -1.00
N MET A 137 3.04 -2.40 -1.90
CA MET A 137 4.31 -2.17 -2.61
C MET A 137 5.47 -1.98 -1.64
N ALA A 138 5.31 -1.12 -0.62
CA ALA A 138 6.36 -0.87 0.37
C ALA A 138 6.75 -2.15 1.13
N GLU A 139 5.77 -3.00 1.43
CA GLU A 139 6.02 -4.27 2.11
C GLU A 139 6.64 -5.34 1.18
N ILE A 140 6.21 -5.45 -0.08
CA ILE A 140 6.80 -6.38 -1.07
C ILE A 140 8.23 -5.98 -1.40
N LEU A 141 8.53 -4.68 -1.49
CA LEU A 141 9.89 -4.18 -1.66
C LEU A 141 10.77 -4.35 -0.40
N GLY A 142 10.23 -4.86 0.69
CA GLY A 142 10.98 -5.17 1.90
C GLY A 142 11.21 -3.99 2.86
N PHE A 143 10.56 -2.83 2.67
CA PHE A 143 10.72 -1.67 3.56
C PHE A 143 9.88 -1.74 4.83
N SER A 144 8.81 -2.54 4.85
CA SER A 144 7.84 -2.59 5.96
C SER A 144 7.87 -3.95 6.67
N PRO A 145 7.59 -3.99 7.97
CA PRO A 145 7.40 -5.25 8.70
C PRO A 145 6.34 -6.14 8.05
N HIS A 146 6.48 -7.45 8.24
CA HIS A 146 5.53 -8.41 7.67
C HIS A 146 4.11 -8.20 8.18
N GLY A 147 3.16 -8.07 7.23
CA GLY A 147 1.75 -7.82 7.50
C GLY A 147 1.40 -6.34 7.75
N ASN A 148 2.36 -5.41 7.64
CA ASN A 148 2.08 -3.99 7.87
C ASN A 148 1.12 -3.38 6.82
N ALA A 149 1.13 -3.87 5.58
CA ALA A 149 0.25 -3.37 4.53
C ALA A 149 -1.23 -3.74 4.74
N SER A 150 -1.51 -4.79 5.53
CA SER A 150 -2.86 -5.28 5.78
C SER A 150 -3.23 -5.29 7.26
N VAL A 151 -2.57 -4.47 8.09
CA VAL A 151 -2.90 -4.35 9.51
C VAL A 151 -3.88 -3.20 9.77
N ARG A 152 -4.77 -3.37 10.74
CA ARG A 152 -5.66 -2.30 11.18
C ARG A 152 -4.86 -1.15 11.82
N SER A 153 -5.13 0.08 11.38
CA SER A 153 -4.50 1.28 11.91
C SER A 153 -4.64 1.41 13.42
N GLN A 154 -3.56 1.84 14.08
CA GLN A 154 -3.49 2.07 15.54
C GLN A 154 -3.83 0.84 16.42
N SER A 155 -3.86 -0.37 15.84
CA SER A 155 -3.98 -1.60 16.63
C SER A 155 -2.69 -1.86 17.42
N GLU A 156 -2.76 -2.73 18.46
CA GLU A 156 -1.56 -3.13 19.19
C GLU A 156 -0.52 -3.80 18.27
N LYS A 157 -0.97 -4.58 17.29
CA LYS A 157 -0.10 -5.17 16.25
C LYS A 157 0.63 -4.09 15.45
N TRP A 158 -0.08 -3.01 15.06
CA TRP A 158 0.54 -1.87 14.37
C TRP A 158 1.59 -1.17 15.25
N HIS A 159 1.33 -0.98 16.55
CA HIS A 159 2.30 -0.40 17.48
C HIS A 159 3.54 -1.29 17.68
N GLN A 160 3.38 -2.60 17.69
CA GLN A 160 4.50 -3.55 17.73
C GLN A 160 5.36 -3.44 16.47
N MET A 161 4.74 -3.35 15.30
CA MET A 161 5.42 -3.12 14.02
C MET A 161 6.19 -1.79 13.98
N ALA A 162 5.65 -0.73 14.60
CA ALA A 162 6.35 0.54 14.73
C ALA A 162 7.65 0.41 15.54
N ARG A 163 7.61 -0.35 16.63
CA ARG A 163 8.80 -0.65 17.45
C ARG A 163 9.80 -1.52 16.69
N GLU A 164 9.32 -2.46 15.90
CA GLU A 164 10.14 -3.32 15.05
C GLU A 164 10.84 -2.52 13.95
N ALA A 165 10.12 -1.67 13.21
CA ALA A 165 10.68 -0.80 12.19
C ALA A 165 11.78 0.12 12.75
N ALA A 166 11.56 0.67 13.95
CA ALA A 166 12.56 1.52 14.63
C ALA A 166 13.80 0.75 15.06
N ARG A 167 13.67 -0.49 15.52
CA ARG A 167 14.83 -1.34 15.84
C ARG A 167 15.60 -1.73 14.60
N LYS A 168 14.85 -2.13 13.55
CA LYS A 168 15.45 -2.63 12.31
C LYS A 168 16.28 -1.57 11.58
N VAL A 169 15.84 -0.31 11.57
CA VAL A 169 16.64 0.76 10.94
C VAL A 169 17.97 0.99 11.68
N VAL A 170 18.01 0.86 13.02
CA VAL A 170 19.24 0.98 13.80
C VAL A 170 20.20 -0.19 13.50
N GLU A 171 19.68 -1.40 13.33
CA GLU A 171 20.48 -2.55 12.88
C GLU A 171 21.03 -2.31 11.48
N ALA A 172 20.16 -1.90 10.54
CA ALA A 172 20.53 -1.63 9.15
C ALA A 172 21.60 -0.52 9.02
N VAL A 173 21.61 0.50 9.89
CA VAL A 173 22.68 1.51 9.95
C VAL A 173 24.02 0.88 10.32
N LYS A 174 24.03 -0.05 11.28
CA LYS A 174 25.27 -0.75 11.69
C LYS A 174 25.77 -1.71 10.61
N GLU A 175 24.87 -2.30 9.85
CA GLU A 175 25.16 -3.23 8.75
C GLU A 175 25.39 -2.50 7.41
N GLU A 176 25.19 -1.18 7.37
CA GLU A 176 25.20 -0.33 6.16
C GLU A 176 24.22 -0.80 5.09
N LYS A 177 23.14 -1.53 5.46
CA LYS A 177 22.15 -2.06 4.53
C LYS A 177 21.24 -0.95 3.98
N ARG A 178 21.38 -0.67 2.69
CA ARG A 178 20.73 0.44 1.97
C ARG A 178 19.67 -0.07 1.00
N PRO A 179 18.73 0.77 0.51
CA PRO A 179 17.80 0.40 -0.53
C PRO A 179 18.44 -0.24 -1.76
N SER A 180 19.60 0.26 -2.22
CA SER A 180 20.34 -0.28 -3.36
C SER A 180 20.85 -1.72 -3.18
N ASP A 181 20.90 -2.23 -1.96
CA ASP A 181 21.40 -3.58 -1.68
C ASP A 181 20.31 -4.65 -1.88
N PHE A 182 19.03 -4.29 -1.87
CA PHE A 182 17.92 -5.24 -1.97
C PHE A 182 16.84 -4.86 -2.99
N VAL A 183 16.73 -3.59 -3.40
CA VAL A 183 15.81 -3.21 -4.47
C VAL A 183 16.44 -3.57 -5.82
N THR A 184 15.79 -4.45 -6.56
CA THR A 184 16.25 -4.98 -7.84
C THR A 184 15.11 -4.91 -8.88
N GLN A 185 15.44 -5.13 -10.14
CA GLN A 185 14.42 -5.29 -11.20
C GLN A 185 13.37 -6.35 -10.80
N LYS A 186 13.81 -7.51 -10.27
CA LYS A 186 12.93 -8.59 -9.84
C LYS A 186 12.06 -8.23 -8.65
N SER A 187 12.57 -7.48 -7.67
CA SER A 187 11.76 -7.04 -6.53
C SER A 187 10.68 -6.04 -6.96
N LEU A 188 10.96 -5.19 -7.96
CA LEU A 188 9.97 -4.29 -8.58
C LEU A 188 8.93 -5.08 -9.39
N GLU A 189 9.35 -6.10 -10.14
CA GLU A 189 8.42 -7.01 -10.82
C GLU A 189 7.56 -7.81 -9.84
N ASN A 190 8.08 -8.18 -8.66
CA ASN A 190 7.28 -8.80 -7.60
C ASN A 190 6.13 -7.90 -7.13
N VAL A 191 6.33 -6.58 -7.11
CA VAL A 191 5.24 -5.64 -6.80
C VAL A 191 4.14 -5.72 -7.86
N VAL A 192 4.52 -5.73 -9.14
CA VAL A 192 3.58 -5.88 -10.25
C VAL A 192 2.85 -7.21 -10.16
N ARG A 193 3.56 -8.32 -9.89
CA ARG A 193 2.99 -9.66 -9.71
C ARG A 193 1.95 -9.69 -8.58
N TYR A 194 2.28 -9.10 -7.43
CA TYR A 194 1.32 -8.99 -6.32
C TYR A 194 0.07 -8.20 -6.71
N MET A 195 0.24 -7.10 -7.44
CA MET A 195 -0.89 -6.29 -7.90
C MET A 195 -1.82 -7.07 -8.83
N MET A 196 -1.26 -7.84 -9.78
CA MET A 196 -2.04 -8.67 -10.69
C MET A 196 -2.80 -9.77 -9.92
N ALA A 197 -2.19 -10.30 -8.86
CA ALA A 197 -2.83 -11.30 -8.02
C ALA A 197 -3.99 -10.74 -7.15
N THR A 198 -4.05 -9.44 -6.92
CA THR A 198 -5.02 -8.81 -5.99
C THR A 198 -5.91 -7.75 -6.65
N GLY A 199 -5.83 -7.53 -7.96
CA GLY A 199 -6.58 -6.47 -8.61
C GLY A 199 -6.24 -5.08 -8.07
N GLY A 200 -4.95 -4.78 -7.92
CA GLY A 200 -4.46 -3.51 -7.38
C GLY A 200 -4.82 -2.29 -8.24
N SER A 201 -4.64 -1.10 -7.67
CA SER A 201 -5.00 0.15 -8.33
C SER A 201 -4.22 0.41 -9.62
N THR A 202 -4.90 0.84 -10.68
CA THR A 202 -4.30 1.26 -11.96
C THR A 202 -3.34 2.44 -11.83
N ASN A 203 -3.41 3.24 -10.75
CA ASN A 203 -2.43 4.30 -10.48
C ASN A 203 -1.00 3.77 -10.29
N SER A 204 -0.85 2.49 -10.06
CA SER A 204 0.45 1.82 -9.99
C SER A 204 1.23 1.90 -11.30
N LEU A 205 0.54 1.99 -12.45
CA LEU A 205 1.14 2.28 -13.77
C LEU A 205 1.87 3.64 -13.82
N LEU A 206 1.55 4.55 -12.88
CA LEU A 206 2.25 5.83 -12.72
C LEU A 206 3.33 5.77 -11.63
N HIS A 207 3.05 5.04 -10.54
CA HIS A 207 3.90 5.10 -9.35
C HIS A 207 5.08 4.12 -9.41
N ILE A 208 4.87 2.88 -9.86
CA ILE A 208 5.94 1.87 -9.92
C ILE A 208 7.01 2.26 -10.93
N PRO A 209 6.69 2.70 -12.17
CA PRO A 209 7.71 3.20 -13.10
C PRO A 209 8.49 4.40 -12.55
N ALA A 210 7.80 5.33 -11.88
CA ALA A 210 8.46 6.49 -11.29
C ALA A 210 9.45 6.11 -10.18
N LEU A 211 9.09 5.13 -9.35
CA LEU A 211 9.96 4.54 -8.33
C LEU A 211 11.15 3.81 -8.95
N ALA A 212 10.91 2.93 -9.93
CA ALA A 212 11.94 2.17 -10.59
C ALA A 212 13.06 3.07 -11.16
N ARG A 213 12.67 4.16 -11.79
CA ARG A 213 13.61 5.14 -12.38
C ARG A 213 14.51 5.83 -11.35
N GLN A 214 14.08 5.99 -10.07
CA GLN A 214 14.95 6.53 -9.02
C GLN A 214 16.16 5.63 -8.74
N MET A 215 16.03 4.33 -9.02
CA MET A 215 17.09 3.32 -8.82
C MET A 215 17.75 2.89 -10.14
N GLY A 216 17.40 3.53 -11.26
CA GLY A 216 17.96 3.19 -12.59
C GLY A 216 17.34 1.95 -13.24
N PHE A 217 16.19 1.45 -12.72
CA PHE A 217 15.44 0.35 -13.32
C PHE A 217 14.32 0.88 -14.23
N ASP A 218 13.81 0.00 -15.09
CA ASP A 218 12.70 0.32 -15.99
C ASP A 218 11.57 -0.71 -15.84
N ILE A 219 10.40 -0.22 -15.48
CA ILE A 219 9.14 -0.97 -15.47
C ILE A 219 8.19 -0.26 -16.44
N THR A 220 7.84 -0.94 -17.52
CA THR A 220 7.05 -0.37 -18.61
C THR A 220 5.63 -0.92 -18.62
N PRO A 221 4.69 -0.32 -19.37
CA PRO A 221 3.35 -0.90 -19.57
C PRO A 221 3.40 -2.33 -20.11
N GLU A 222 4.37 -2.65 -20.96
CA GLU A 222 4.59 -4.01 -21.48
C GLU A 222 4.99 -5.01 -20.40
N THR A 223 5.74 -4.55 -19.37
CA THR A 223 6.05 -5.36 -18.18
C THR A 223 4.76 -5.72 -17.43
N PHE A 224 3.84 -4.77 -17.26
CA PHE A 224 2.54 -5.03 -16.63
C PHE A 224 1.70 -6.01 -17.46
N ASP A 225 1.61 -5.81 -18.78
CA ASP A 225 0.86 -6.69 -19.68
C ASP A 225 1.41 -8.12 -19.66
N ALA A 226 2.73 -8.28 -19.75
CA ALA A 226 3.37 -9.59 -19.70
C ALA A 226 3.10 -10.31 -18.36
N ILE A 227 3.25 -9.62 -17.24
CA ILE A 227 3.03 -10.19 -15.91
C ILE A 227 1.55 -10.52 -15.69
N SER A 228 0.60 -9.70 -16.18
CA SER A 228 -0.83 -9.96 -16.04
C SER A 228 -1.26 -11.26 -16.74
N ARG A 229 -0.57 -11.68 -17.80
CA ARG A 229 -0.80 -12.95 -18.49
C ARG A 229 -0.25 -14.17 -17.76
N GLU A 230 0.72 -13.96 -16.87
CA GLU A 230 1.40 -15.04 -16.14
C GLU A 230 0.82 -15.27 -14.73
N VAL A 231 0.35 -14.21 -14.08
CA VAL A 231 -0.09 -14.21 -12.69
C VAL A 231 -1.60 -14.18 -12.63
N PRO A 232 -2.25 -15.21 -12.07
CA PRO A 232 -3.70 -15.23 -11.93
C PRO A 232 -4.20 -14.26 -10.86
N LEU A 233 -5.44 -13.82 -11.00
CA LEU A 233 -6.16 -13.07 -9.96
C LEU A 233 -6.65 -14.04 -8.89
N ILE A 234 -6.18 -13.89 -7.66
CA ILE A 234 -6.52 -14.80 -6.54
C ILE A 234 -7.22 -14.12 -5.36
N SER A 235 -7.32 -12.79 -5.37
CA SER A 235 -8.08 -12.06 -4.37
C SER A 235 -8.66 -10.78 -4.95
N THR A 236 -9.89 -10.46 -4.59
CA THR A 236 -10.53 -9.19 -4.93
C THR A 236 -11.15 -8.57 -3.70
N ILE A 237 -10.90 -7.27 -3.52
CA ILE A 237 -11.38 -6.48 -2.38
C ILE A 237 -12.19 -5.31 -2.94
N TYR A 238 -13.12 -4.77 -2.16
CA TYR A 238 -13.89 -3.60 -2.57
C TYR A 238 -12.98 -2.52 -3.19
N PRO A 239 -13.30 -1.90 -4.33
CA PRO A 239 -14.57 -1.96 -5.05
C PRO A 239 -14.69 -3.12 -6.05
N ASN A 240 -13.65 -3.92 -6.28
CA ASN A 240 -13.65 -5.05 -7.22
C ASN A 240 -14.42 -6.26 -6.67
N HIS A 241 -14.69 -6.29 -5.37
CA HIS A 241 -15.59 -7.23 -4.70
C HIS A 241 -16.70 -6.46 -3.96
N PRO A 242 -17.99 -6.91 -4.00
CA PRO A 242 -19.10 -6.15 -3.42
C PRO A 242 -19.11 -6.12 -1.89
N VAL A 243 -18.47 -7.08 -1.23
CA VAL A 243 -18.57 -7.29 0.23
C VAL A 243 -17.23 -7.18 0.94
N TYR A 244 -16.17 -7.82 0.42
CA TYR A 244 -14.90 -7.91 1.14
C TYR A 244 -14.17 -6.58 1.18
N THR A 245 -13.80 -6.16 2.39
CA THR A 245 -12.99 -4.98 2.67
C THR A 245 -11.58 -5.39 3.08
N MET A 246 -10.74 -4.42 3.43
CA MET A 246 -9.41 -4.71 3.99
C MET A 246 -9.48 -5.47 5.33
N GLU A 247 -10.60 -5.44 6.04
CA GLU A 247 -10.77 -6.18 7.28
C GLU A 247 -10.92 -7.67 7.04
N GLU A 248 -11.73 -8.10 6.06
CA GLU A 248 -11.84 -9.50 5.66
C GLU A 248 -10.51 -10.00 5.08
N PHE A 249 -9.85 -9.17 4.28
CA PHE A 249 -8.54 -9.48 3.73
C PHE A 249 -7.48 -9.71 4.82
N ASP A 250 -7.39 -8.84 5.83
CA ASP A 250 -6.48 -9.01 6.98
C ASP A 250 -6.78 -10.31 7.74
N ARG A 251 -8.07 -10.59 8.03
CA ARG A 251 -8.51 -11.83 8.69
C ARG A 251 -8.17 -13.09 7.91
N ALA A 252 -8.23 -13.04 6.59
CA ALA A 252 -7.85 -14.14 5.70
C ALA A 252 -6.32 -14.39 5.65
N GLY A 253 -5.52 -13.51 6.27
CA GLY A 253 -4.06 -13.59 6.29
C GLY A 253 -3.36 -12.51 5.47
N GLY A 254 -4.13 -11.65 4.81
CA GLY A 254 -3.67 -10.43 4.15
C GLY A 254 -2.61 -10.65 3.09
N LEU A 255 -1.72 -9.66 2.96
CA LEU A 255 -0.60 -9.71 1.99
C LEU A 255 0.24 -10.99 2.15
N GLY A 256 0.50 -11.42 3.38
CA GLY A 256 1.32 -12.60 3.63
C GLY A 256 0.71 -13.88 3.02
N ALA A 257 -0.62 -14.07 3.14
CA ALA A 257 -1.31 -15.22 2.58
C ALA A 257 -1.27 -15.22 1.04
N VAL A 258 -1.48 -14.06 0.40
CA VAL A 258 -1.32 -13.92 -1.05
C VAL A 258 0.10 -14.30 -1.49
N VAL A 259 1.12 -13.76 -0.81
CA VAL A 259 2.53 -14.08 -1.09
C VAL A 259 2.80 -15.57 -0.91
N LYS A 260 2.25 -16.22 0.13
CA LYS A 260 2.38 -17.67 0.35
C LYS A 260 1.82 -18.48 -0.81
N GLU A 261 0.63 -18.16 -1.30
CA GLU A 261 0.04 -18.84 -2.44
C GLU A 261 0.86 -18.62 -3.74
N MET A 262 1.37 -17.41 -3.95
CA MET A 262 2.22 -17.11 -5.09
C MET A 262 3.58 -17.81 -5.03
N VAL A 263 4.20 -17.93 -3.84
CA VAL A 263 5.47 -18.66 -3.66
C VAL A 263 5.28 -20.15 -3.93
N LYS A 264 4.21 -20.77 -3.39
CA LYS A 264 3.87 -22.18 -3.65
C LYS A 264 3.75 -22.47 -5.16
N ALA A 265 3.20 -21.54 -5.91
CA ALA A 265 2.96 -21.68 -7.34
C ALA A 265 4.12 -21.19 -8.23
N GLY A 266 5.21 -20.67 -7.66
CA GLY A 266 6.34 -20.12 -8.39
C GLY A 266 5.99 -18.86 -9.20
N LYS A 267 5.00 -18.07 -8.75
CA LYS A 267 4.51 -16.87 -9.43
C LYS A 267 5.15 -15.57 -8.93
N ILE A 268 6.05 -15.64 -7.97
CA ILE A 268 6.80 -14.52 -7.39
C ILE A 268 8.25 -14.95 -7.15
N ASP A 269 9.21 -14.05 -7.30
CA ASP A 269 10.60 -14.32 -6.91
C ASP A 269 10.70 -14.38 -5.38
N ALA A 270 10.78 -15.59 -4.84
CA ALA A 270 10.79 -15.86 -3.42
C ALA A 270 12.11 -15.47 -2.72
N ASP A 271 13.19 -15.29 -3.48
CA ASP A 271 14.52 -14.98 -2.96
C ASP A 271 14.81 -13.47 -2.93
N ALA A 272 13.88 -12.64 -3.42
CA ALA A 272 13.96 -11.18 -3.28
C ALA A 272 14.06 -10.79 -1.80
N ASP A 273 15.14 -10.06 -1.46
CA ASP A 273 15.47 -9.65 -0.08
C ASP A 273 14.80 -8.30 0.30
N GLY A 274 14.89 -7.93 1.57
CA GLY A 274 14.43 -6.67 2.12
C GLY A 274 14.99 -6.40 3.51
N MET A 275 14.60 -5.32 4.13
CA MET A 275 14.97 -4.98 5.50
C MET A 275 14.50 -6.04 6.51
N PHE A 276 13.37 -6.69 6.25
CA PHE A 276 12.74 -7.65 7.15
C PHE A 276 12.85 -9.10 6.67
N GLY A 277 13.83 -9.40 5.80
CA GLY A 277 14.05 -10.72 5.23
C GLY A 277 13.45 -10.90 3.84
N THR A 278 13.53 -12.13 3.33
CA THR A 278 13.12 -12.48 1.97
C THR A 278 11.60 -12.66 1.84
N ILE A 279 11.12 -12.65 0.59
CA ILE A 279 9.72 -13.01 0.25
C ILE A 279 9.41 -14.44 0.71
N ARG A 280 10.37 -15.38 0.64
CA ARG A 280 10.23 -16.75 1.14
C ARG A 280 9.95 -16.78 2.64
N GLN A 281 10.74 -16.07 3.43
CA GLN A 281 10.55 -15.98 4.88
C GLN A 281 9.19 -15.35 5.23
N LYS A 282 8.75 -14.35 4.48
CA LYS A 282 7.40 -13.77 4.61
C LYS A 282 6.32 -14.82 4.36
N ALA A 283 6.44 -15.63 3.32
CA ALA A 283 5.50 -16.70 3.00
C ALA A 283 5.44 -17.81 4.08
N GLU A 284 6.59 -18.14 4.69
CA GLU A 284 6.69 -19.15 5.75
C GLU A 284 5.97 -18.73 7.03
N LEU A 285 6.00 -17.43 7.35
CA LEU A 285 5.33 -16.85 8.53
C LEU A 285 3.82 -16.65 8.35
N ALA A 286 3.32 -16.74 7.12
CA ALA A 286 1.93 -16.45 6.79
C ALA A 286 1.07 -17.72 6.74
N GLU A 287 -0.22 -17.54 6.98
CA GLU A 287 -1.24 -18.57 6.75
C GLU A 287 -2.40 -17.99 5.93
N ASN A 288 -2.95 -18.79 5.04
CA ASN A 288 -4.20 -18.50 4.35
C ASN A 288 -5.34 -19.08 5.19
N MET A 289 -6.08 -18.19 5.86
CA MET A 289 -7.12 -18.52 6.83
C MET A 289 -8.51 -18.60 6.20
N ASP A 290 -8.68 -18.07 4.98
CA ASP A 290 -9.96 -18.03 4.30
C ASP A 290 -9.76 -18.06 2.77
N THR A 291 -10.06 -19.20 2.18
CA THR A 291 -9.90 -19.45 0.74
C THR A 291 -11.00 -18.81 -0.13
N ASP A 292 -12.09 -18.32 0.47
CA ASP A 292 -13.09 -17.55 -0.25
C ASP A 292 -12.65 -16.10 -0.48
N VAL A 293 -11.78 -15.58 0.38
CA VAL A 293 -11.20 -14.23 0.26
C VAL A 293 -9.88 -14.23 -0.51
N ILE A 294 -9.03 -15.25 -0.24
CA ILE A 294 -7.74 -15.43 -0.91
C ILE A 294 -7.70 -16.83 -1.49
N HIS A 295 -7.99 -16.94 -2.77
CA HIS A 295 -8.04 -18.23 -3.48
C HIS A 295 -6.65 -18.86 -3.61
N PRO A 296 -6.53 -20.19 -3.55
CA PRO A 296 -5.32 -20.86 -4.00
C PRO A 296 -5.03 -20.55 -5.48
N VAL A 297 -3.76 -20.45 -5.86
CA VAL A 297 -3.38 -20.22 -7.28
C VAL A 297 -3.90 -21.34 -8.21
N ALA A 298 -4.12 -22.55 -7.68
CA ALA A 298 -4.68 -23.66 -8.45
C ALA A 298 -6.17 -23.48 -8.79
N GLU A 299 -6.89 -22.61 -8.06
CA GLU A 299 -8.33 -22.33 -8.23
C GLU A 299 -8.55 -20.81 -8.19
N PRO A 300 -8.02 -20.06 -9.18
CA PRO A 300 -8.05 -18.61 -9.14
C PRO A 300 -9.43 -18.05 -9.50
N ILE A 301 -9.66 -16.78 -9.15
CA ILE A 301 -10.83 -16.02 -9.62
C ILE A 301 -10.78 -15.82 -11.13
N SER A 302 -9.58 -15.60 -11.66
CA SER A 302 -9.28 -15.49 -13.10
C SER A 302 -7.89 -16.03 -13.37
N GLU A 303 -7.73 -16.71 -14.50
CA GLU A 303 -6.41 -17.21 -14.97
C GLU A 303 -5.43 -16.09 -15.33
N GLN A 304 -5.93 -14.90 -15.54
CA GLN A 304 -5.14 -13.69 -15.81
C GLN A 304 -5.32 -12.70 -14.65
N GLY A 305 -4.30 -11.89 -14.43
CA GLY A 305 -4.25 -10.88 -13.41
C GLY A 305 -5.28 -9.75 -13.60
N GLY A 306 -5.66 -9.11 -12.50
CA GLY A 306 -6.58 -7.99 -12.47
C GLY A 306 -5.93 -6.63 -12.76
#